data_387635ea2466fe134afb790861c1098a
#
_entry.id   387635ea2466fe134afb790861c1098a
#
_cell.length_a   1.000
_cell.length_b   1.000
_cell.length_c   1.000
_cell.angle_alpha   90.00
_cell.angle_beta   90.00
_cell.angle_gamma   90.00
#
_symmetry.space_group_name_H-M   'P 1'
#
loop_
_entity.id
_entity.type
_entity.pdbx_description
1 polymer ?
#
loop_
_entity_poly.entity_id
_entity_poly.type
_entity_poly.pdbx_seq_one_letter_code
_entity_poly.pdbx_strand_id
1 'polypeptide(L)'
;MVIDILTIFPEIFTPLEVSIIKRAKEKGLLKVNIHNLRDFTHNKHKKVDDFAYGGGKGMVMKPEPIFEAIEYIKTQKTKVILLSPQGSLLTQKMAKILSCEKHLIFICGHYEGVDERVRTIIDQEVSIGDYVLTGGELPAMVVIDAICRLIPGVLPQEAIEEDSFSTGVFDWPHYTRPRIFRGLKVPETLLSGNHREIANWRQRQAKERTRTLRPDLFSSKESI
;
A
#
# COMPACT_ATOMS: atom_id res chain seq x y z
N MET A 1 0.11 7.51 13.60
CA MET A 1 -0.54 6.29 13.08
C MET A 1 0.13 5.05 13.66
N VAL A 2 -0.62 4.01 13.99
CA VAL A 2 -0.09 2.69 14.37
C VAL A 2 -0.51 1.68 13.32
N ILE A 3 0.42 0.81 12.91
CA ILE A 3 0.17 -0.30 11.99
C ILE A 3 0.70 -1.57 12.65
N ASP A 4 -0.17 -2.55 12.82
CA ASP A 4 0.16 -3.89 13.26
C ASP A 4 0.04 -4.87 12.09
N ILE A 5 1.02 -5.75 11.91
CA ILE A 5 1.09 -6.71 10.82
C ILE A 5 1.07 -8.11 11.41
N LEU A 6 0.08 -8.91 11.03
CA LEU A 6 -0.04 -10.32 11.39
C LEU A 6 0.53 -11.18 10.25
N THR A 7 1.59 -11.92 10.52
CA THR A 7 2.32 -12.70 9.51
C THR A 7 2.91 -13.97 10.12
N ILE A 8 3.29 -14.91 9.28
CA ILE A 8 4.08 -16.09 9.66
C ILE A 8 5.57 -15.94 9.31
N PHE A 9 5.96 -14.80 8.67
CA PHE A 9 7.32 -14.48 8.22
C PHE A 9 7.72 -13.05 8.61
N PRO A 10 7.94 -12.76 9.91
CA PRO A 10 8.29 -11.41 10.39
C PRO A 10 9.54 -10.81 9.72
N GLU A 11 10.50 -11.63 9.37
CA GLU A 11 11.79 -11.24 8.79
C GLU A 11 11.68 -10.59 7.41
N ILE A 12 10.58 -10.81 6.70
CA ILE A 12 10.35 -10.25 5.36
C ILE A 12 10.17 -8.72 5.39
N PHE A 13 9.83 -8.15 6.53
CA PHE A 13 9.51 -6.72 6.69
C PHE A 13 10.72 -5.82 6.95
N THR A 14 11.95 -6.33 6.89
CA THR A 14 13.18 -5.53 6.98
C THR A 14 13.21 -4.31 6.04
N PRO A 15 12.64 -4.31 4.82
CA PRO A 15 12.57 -3.12 3.98
C PRO A 15 11.80 -1.94 4.58
N LEU A 16 10.96 -2.15 5.60
CA LEU A 16 10.28 -1.05 6.31
C LEU A 16 11.21 -0.28 7.27
N GLU A 17 12.46 -0.72 7.43
CA GLU A 17 13.47 -0.07 8.29
C GLU A 17 14.38 0.89 7.52
N VAL A 18 14.02 1.27 6.29
CA VAL A 18 14.83 2.16 5.45
C VAL A 18 14.02 3.34 4.89
N SER A 19 14.73 4.36 4.35
CA SER A 19 14.19 5.48 3.58
C SER A 19 13.09 6.27 4.32
N ILE A 20 11.96 6.53 3.66
CA ILE A 20 10.86 7.40 4.13
C ILE A 20 10.15 6.80 5.33
N ILE A 21 9.90 5.49 5.31
CA ILE A 21 9.22 4.78 6.41
C ILE A 21 10.05 4.85 7.68
N LYS A 22 11.36 4.60 7.61
CA LYS A 22 12.27 4.76 8.75
C LYS A 22 12.20 6.17 9.33
N ARG A 23 12.28 7.20 8.49
CA ARG A 23 12.19 8.60 8.93
C ARG A 23 10.85 8.95 9.56
N ALA A 24 9.75 8.39 9.06
CA ALA A 24 8.42 8.55 9.66
C ALA A 24 8.35 7.92 11.06
N LYS A 25 8.96 6.76 11.23
CA LYS A 25 9.09 6.06 12.54
C LYS A 25 9.94 6.87 13.52
N GLU A 26 11.11 7.34 13.09
CA GLU A 26 12.02 8.17 13.90
C GLU A 26 11.38 9.48 14.36
N LYS A 27 10.50 10.07 13.53
CA LYS A 27 9.72 11.26 13.87
C LYS A 27 8.49 10.96 14.75
N GLY A 28 8.21 9.70 15.08
CA GLY A 28 7.02 9.30 15.85
C GLY A 28 5.70 9.46 15.10
N LEU A 29 5.73 9.69 13.77
CA LEU A 29 4.53 9.84 12.94
C LEU A 29 3.90 8.48 12.59
N LEU A 30 4.72 7.44 12.53
CA LEU A 30 4.33 6.07 12.23
C LEU A 30 4.97 5.11 13.24
N LYS A 31 4.19 4.17 13.74
CA LYS A 31 4.67 3.00 14.49
C LYS A 31 4.25 1.75 13.74
N VAL A 32 5.19 0.85 13.44
CA VAL A 32 4.92 -0.44 12.81
C VAL A 32 5.34 -1.54 13.79
N ASN A 33 4.40 -2.41 14.14
CA ASN A 33 4.65 -3.60 14.94
C ASN A 33 4.40 -4.83 14.05
N ILE A 34 5.25 -5.84 14.18
CA ILE A 34 5.14 -7.08 13.41
C ILE A 34 4.90 -8.20 14.41
N HIS A 35 3.82 -8.95 14.21
CA HIS A 35 3.39 -10.03 15.10
C HIS A 35 3.47 -11.35 14.35
N ASN A 36 4.22 -12.29 14.94
CA ASN A 36 4.27 -13.64 14.41
C ASN A 36 3.02 -14.41 14.86
N LEU A 37 2.18 -14.81 13.91
CA LEU A 37 0.98 -15.61 14.20
C LEU A 37 1.28 -16.94 14.91
N ARG A 38 2.51 -17.45 14.81
CA ARG A 38 2.93 -18.65 15.56
C ARG A 38 2.95 -18.44 17.06
N ASP A 39 3.04 -17.21 17.54
CA ASP A 39 3.05 -16.89 18.96
C ASP A 39 1.64 -16.88 19.58
N PHE A 40 0.61 -16.88 18.73
CA PHE A 40 -0.80 -16.99 19.12
C PHE A 40 -1.35 -18.41 18.94
N THR A 41 -0.48 -19.43 18.96
CA THR A 41 -0.88 -20.83 18.88
C THR A 41 -0.61 -21.53 20.20
N HIS A 42 -1.52 -22.43 20.61
CA HIS A 42 -1.39 -23.20 21.86
C HIS A 42 -0.85 -24.62 21.64
N ASN A 43 -0.59 -25.00 20.39
CA ASN A 43 -0.07 -26.34 20.10
C ASN A 43 1.47 -26.38 20.19
N LYS A 44 2.02 -27.53 20.62
CA LYS A 44 3.46 -27.74 20.80
C LYS A 44 4.31 -27.40 19.56
N HIS A 45 3.75 -27.55 18.37
CA HIS A 45 4.46 -27.35 17.09
C HIS A 45 4.21 -25.97 16.48
N LYS A 46 3.50 -25.07 17.17
CA LYS A 46 3.16 -23.72 16.70
C LYS A 46 2.56 -23.71 15.27
N LYS A 47 1.69 -24.69 14.99
CA LYS A 47 1.02 -24.84 13.70
C LYS A 47 -0.01 -23.74 13.51
N VAL A 48 0.07 -23.05 12.37
CA VAL A 48 -0.82 -21.95 11.95
C VAL A 48 -1.71 -22.34 10.76
N ASP A 49 -1.58 -23.54 10.26
CA ASP A 49 -2.23 -24.04 9.05
C ASP A 49 -2.73 -25.48 9.25
N ASP A 50 -3.70 -25.90 8.44
CA ASP A 50 -4.21 -27.27 8.40
C ASP A 50 -4.83 -27.57 7.02
N PHE A 51 -5.17 -28.84 6.78
CA PHE A 51 -5.84 -29.27 5.56
C PHE A 51 -7.23 -28.67 5.44
N ALA A 52 -7.61 -28.30 4.20
CA ALA A 52 -8.95 -27.80 3.93
C ALA A 52 -10.02 -28.90 4.13
N TYR A 53 -11.15 -28.53 4.71
CA TYR A 53 -12.34 -29.38 4.66
C TYR A 53 -12.82 -29.55 3.20
N GLY A 54 -13.35 -30.71 2.87
CA GLY A 54 -13.77 -31.03 1.51
C GLY A 54 -12.65 -31.57 0.61
N GLY A 55 -11.41 -31.62 1.13
CA GLY A 55 -10.25 -32.04 0.37
C GLY A 55 -9.66 -30.95 -0.49
N GLY A 56 -8.66 -31.27 -1.29
CA GLY A 56 -7.92 -30.33 -2.15
C GLY A 56 -6.41 -30.44 -1.94
N LYS A 57 -5.66 -29.70 -2.76
CA LYS A 57 -4.20 -29.56 -2.59
C LYS A 57 -3.93 -28.29 -1.79
N GLY A 58 -2.92 -28.36 -0.92
CA GLY A 58 -2.48 -27.21 -0.13
C GLY A 58 -3.07 -27.16 1.27
N MET A 59 -2.68 -26.14 2.00
CA MET A 59 -3.04 -25.88 3.40
C MET A 59 -3.83 -24.58 3.49
N VAL A 60 -4.60 -24.40 4.54
CA VAL A 60 -5.35 -23.16 4.84
C VAL A 60 -4.88 -22.64 6.19
N MET A 61 -4.68 -21.35 6.31
CA MET A 61 -4.34 -20.73 7.59
C MET A 61 -5.51 -20.84 8.56
N LYS A 62 -5.22 -21.33 9.74
CA LYS A 62 -6.19 -21.58 10.81
C LYS A 62 -6.77 -20.26 11.34
N PRO A 63 -8.05 -20.24 11.72
CA PRO A 63 -8.68 -19.04 12.25
C PRO A 63 -8.19 -18.69 13.66
N GLU A 64 -7.90 -19.68 14.53
CA GLU A 64 -7.61 -19.43 15.94
C GLU A 64 -6.46 -18.45 16.16
N PRO A 65 -5.26 -18.61 15.56
CA PRO A 65 -4.15 -17.67 15.78
C PRO A 65 -4.47 -16.25 15.30
N ILE A 66 -5.29 -16.12 14.25
CA ILE A 66 -5.66 -14.82 13.68
C ILE A 66 -6.66 -14.12 14.60
N PHE A 67 -7.69 -14.83 15.08
CA PHE A 67 -8.67 -14.30 16.02
C PHE A 67 -7.98 -13.83 17.30
N GLU A 68 -7.16 -14.67 17.91
CA GLU A 68 -6.46 -14.34 19.16
C GLU A 68 -5.51 -13.14 19.00
N ALA A 69 -4.77 -13.08 17.89
CA ALA A 69 -3.91 -11.94 17.60
C ALA A 69 -4.71 -10.63 17.46
N ILE A 70 -5.83 -10.66 16.75
CA ILE A 70 -6.70 -9.49 16.59
C ILE A 70 -7.30 -9.09 17.93
N GLU A 71 -7.85 -10.01 18.70
CA GLU A 71 -8.43 -9.74 20.02
C GLU A 71 -7.40 -9.11 20.97
N TYR A 72 -6.15 -9.57 20.92
CA TYR A 72 -5.06 -9.03 21.74
C TYR A 72 -4.66 -7.60 21.36
N ILE A 73 -4.73 -7.25 20.06
CA ILE A 73 -4.21 -5.98 19.53
C ILE A 73 -5.30 -4.95 19.30
N LYS A 74 -6.51 -5.37 18.93
CA LYS A 74 -7.62 -4.51 18.48
C LYS A 74 -8.05 -3.52 19.58
N THR A 75 -8.26 -2.28 19.16
CA THR A 75 -8.89 -1.21 19.95
C THR A 75 -10.17 -0.76 19.28
N GLN A 76 -10.95 0.12 19.92
CA GLN A 76 -12.19 0.67 19.31
C GLN A 76 -11.96 1.45 18.01
N LYS A 77 -10.73 1.88 17.73
CA LYS A 77 -10.37 2.69 16.55
C LYS A 77 -9.51 1.91 15.55
N THR A 78 -9.54 0.60 15.64
CA THR A 78 -8.76 -0.27 14.75
C THR A 78 -9.58 -0.63 13.52
N LYS A 79 -8.96 -0.54 12.35
CA LYS A 79 -9.48 -1.09 11.12
C LYS A 79 -8.66 -2.33 10.73
N VAL A 80 -9.31 -3.46 10.57
CA VAL A 80 -8.70 -4.76 10.25
C VAL A 80 -8.82 -5.01 8.75
N ILE A 81 -7.68 -5.25 8.10
CA ILE A 81 -7.57 -5.40 6.65
C ILE A 81 -6.94 -6.75 6.32
N LEU A 82 -7.64 -7.57 5.56
CA LEU A 82 -7.10 -8.79 4.96
C LEU A 82 -6.50 -8.46 3.59
N LEU A 83 -5.28 -8.91 3.35
CA LEU A 83 -4.64 -8.80 2.04
C LEU A 83 -4.88 -10.07 1.22
N SER A 84 -5.58 -9.94 0.11
CA SER A 84 -6.04 -11.03 -0.71
C SER A 84 -6.28 -10.59 -2.15
N PRO A 85 -6.07 -11.45 -3.16
CA PRO A 85 -6.41 -11.11 -4.55
C PRO A 85 -7.91 -10.89 -4.79
N GLN A 86 -8.78 -11.33 -3.86
CA GLN A 86 -10.24 -11.16 -3.95
C GLN A 86 -10.72 -9.81 -3.44
N GLY A 87 -9.83 -9.02 -2.80
CA GLY A 87 -10.16 -7.73 -2.20
C GLY A 87 -10.39 -6.62 -3.23
N SER A 88 -10.89 -5.48 -2.74
CA SER A 88 -10.99 -4.25 -3.53
C SER A 88 -9.62 -3.76 -3.96
N LEU A 89 -9.47 -3.35 -5.22
CA LEU A 89 -8.20 -2.91 -5.76
C LEU A 89 -7.69 -1.66 -5.04
N LEU A 90 -6.44 -1.70 -4.60
CA LEU A 90 -5.74 -0.55 -4.01
C LEU A 90 -5.64 0.59 -5.04
N THR A 91 -6.12 1.76 -4.65
CA THR A 91 -6.00 3.00 -5.42
C THR A 91 -5.40 4.11 -4.56
N GLN A 92 -4.92 5.20 -5.18
CA GLN A 92 -4.47 6.39 -4.44
C GLN A 92 -5.57 6.96 -3.54
N LYS A 93 -6.83 6.92 -3.99
CA LYS A 93 -8.00 7.31 -3.18
C LYS A 93 -8.14 6.44 -1.92
N MET A 94 -8.01 5.13 -2.06
CA MET A 94 -8.04 4.20 -0.92
C MET A 94 -6.85 4.44 0.02
N ALA A 95 -5.64 4.59 -0.50
CA ALA A 95 -4.46 4.90 0.30
C ALA A 95 -4.64 6.19 1.12
N LYS A 96 -5.26 7.23 0.52
CA LYS A 96 -5.60 8.49 1.20
C LYS A 96 -6.61 8.28 2.32
N ILE A 97 -7.64 7.47 2.12
CA ILE A 97 -8.61 7.14 3.19
C ILE A 97 -7.90 6.42 4.33
N LEU A 98 -7.12 5.38 4.01
CA LEU A 98 -6.40 4.59 5.01
C LEU A 98 -5.34 5.40 5.76
N SER A 99 -4.71 6.40 5.12
CA SER A 99 -3.74 7.29 5.78
C SER A 99 -4.34 8.18 6.88
N CYS A 100 -5.66 8.35 6.91
CA CYS A 100 -6.39 9.07 7.94
C CYS A 100 -6.73 8.22 9.17
N GLU A 101 -6.58 6.89 9.07
CA GLU A 101 -6.87 5.99 10.18
C GLU A 101 -5.80 6.11 11.28
N LYS A 102 -6.22 5.90 12.52
CA LYS A 102 -5.31 5.95 13.66
C LYS A 102 -4.57 4.63 13.88
N HIS A 103 -5.26 3.53 13.60
CA HIS A 103 -4.75 2.19 13.83
C HIS A 103 -5.24 1.23 12.74
N LEU A 104 -4.31 0.54 12.07
CA LEU A 104 -4.57 -0.48 11.08
C LEU A 104 -3.97 -1.82 11.54
N ILE A 105 -4.70 -2.91 11.32
CA ILE A 105 -4.15 -4.27 11.41
C ILE A 105 -4.19 -4.87 10.00
N PHE A 106 -3.03 -5.30 9.49
CA PHE A 106 -2.92 -6.05 8.24
C PHE A 106 -2.77 -7.54 8.53
N ILE A 107 -3.64 -8.36 7.94
CA ILE A 107 -3.53 -9.82 7.96
C ILE A 107 -2.88 -10.25 6.65
N CYS A 108 -1.69 -10.85 6.75
CA CYS A 108 -0.98 -11.45 5.63
C CYS A 108 -1.37 -12.91 5.51
N GLY A 109 -2.23 -13.23 4.53
CA GLY A 109 -2.56 -14.61 4.18
C GLY A 109 -1.39 -15.33 3.52
N HIS A 110 -1.37 -16.65 3.62
CA HIS A 110 -0.39 -17.54 2.97
C HIS A 110 -1.06 -18.85 2.54
N TYR A 111 -0.36 -19.72 1.82
CA TYR A 111 -0.88 -20.99 1.32
C TYR A 111 -2.08 -20.80 0.37
N GLU A 112 -3.19 -21.55 0.57
CA GLU A 112 -4.45 -21.38 -0.16
C GLU A 112 -5.31 -20.21 0.37
N GLY A 113 -4.80 -19.49 1.35
CA GLY A 113 -5.47 -18.35 2.01
C GLY A 113 -5.76 -18.62 3.49
N VAL A 114 -6.64 -17.79 4.05
CA VAL A 114 -7.09 -17.90 5.43
C VAL A 114 -8.44 -18.60 5.51
N ASP A 115 -8.73 -19.22 6.64
CA ASP A 115 -10.05 -19.80 6.92
C ASP A 115 -11.16 -18.75 6.71
N GLU A 116 -12.23 -19.11 6.03
CA GLU A 116 -13.32 -18.20 5.64
C GLU A 116 -13.95 -17.47 6.84
N ARG A 117 -13.94 -18.07 8.02
CA ARG A 117 -14.45 -17.47 9.26
C ARG A 117 -13.70 -16.20 9.66
N VAL A 118 -12.44 -16.01 9.22
CA VAL A 118 -11.67 -14.77 9.44
C VAL A 118 -12.37 -13.57 8.82
N ARG A 119 -13.13 -13.75 7.73
CA ARG A 119 -13.88 -12.66 7.09
C ARG A 119 -14.95 -12.04 7.98
N THR A 120 -15.37 -12.73 9.03
CA THR A 120 -16.37 -12.17 9.98
C THR A 120 -15.82 -11.11 10.92
N ILE A 121 -14.49 -10.97 11.01
CA ILE A 121 -13.82 -10.05 11.93
C ILE A 121 -12.97 -9.00 11.25
N ILE A 122 -12.92 -8.98 9.90
CA ILE A 122 -12.24 -7.95 9.11
C ILE A 122 -13.22 -6.83 8.73
N ASP A 123 -12.68 -5.63 8.56
CA ASP A 123 -13.44 -4.46 8.09
C ASP A 123 -13.33 -4.28 6.58
N GLN A 124 -12.23 -4.76 5.98
CA GLN A 124 -11.96 -4.60 4.55
C GLN A 124 -11.02 -5.69 4.04
N GLU A 125 -11.19 -6.04 2.76
CA GLU A 125 -10.25 -6.88 2.01
C GLU A 125 -9.67 -6.08 0.87
N VAL A 126 -8.32 -6.13 0.72
CA VAL A 126 -7.58 -5.29 -0.23
C VAL A 126 -6.70 -6.15 -1.12
N SER A 127 -6.77 -5.91 -2.43
CA SER A 127 -5.90 -6.45 -3.47
C SER A 127 -4.96 -5.36 -3.98
N ILE A 128 -3.75 -5.72 -4.38
CA ILE A 128 -2.81 -4.81 -5.05
C ILE A 128 -2.75 -5.01 -6.57
N GLY A 129 -3.57 -5.89 -7.12
CA GLY A 129 -3.64 -6.16 -8.56
C GLY A 129 -4.15 -7.55 -8.89
N ASP A 130 -4.48 -7.75 -10.17
CA ASP A 130 -5.04 -8.99 -10.70
C ASP A 130 -3.92 -10.02 -11.00
N TYR A 131 -3.22 -10.42 -9.96
CA TYR A 131 -2.18 -11.46 -10.00
C TYR A 131 -2.04 -12.12 -8.63
N VAL A 132 -1.51 -13.34 -8.63
CA VAL A 132 -1.33 -14.13 -7.41
C VAL A 132 0.13 -14.01 -6.93
N LEU A 133 0.29 -13.77 -5.63
CA LEU A 133 1.56 -13.79 -4.92
C LEU A 133 1.59 -14.97 -3.93
N THR A 134 2.77 -15.28 -3.41
CA THR A 134 2.97 -16.38 -2.45
C THR A 134 2.37 -16.09 -1.07
N GLY A 135 2.14 -14.80 -0.74
CA GLY A 135 1.59 -14.37 0.54
C GLY A 135 1.22 -12.90 0.57
N GLY A 136 0.63 -12.46 1.67
CA GLY A 136 0.16 -11.09 1.90
C GLY A 136 1.25 -10.11 2.34
N GLU A 137 2.48 -10.57 2.58
CA GLU A 137 3.56 -9.74 3.12
C GLU A 137 4.00 -8.63 2.15
N LEU A 138 4.22 -8.97 0.87
CA LEU A 138 4.53 -7.98 -0.16
C LEU A 138 3.39 -6.99 -0.39
N PRO A 139 2.13 -7.43 -0.53
CA PRO A 139 0.97 -6.53 -0.53
C PRO A 139 0.93 -5.59 0.68
N ALA A 140 1.19 -6.09 1.89
CA ALA A 140 1.24 -5.25 3.10
C ALA A 140 2.27 -4.14 2.97
N MET A 141 3.49 -4.46 2.53
CA MET A 141 4.55 -3.46 2.34
C MET A 141 4.17 -2.41 1.29
N VAL A 142 3.54 -2.80 0.17
CA VAL A 142 3.04 -1.88 -0.86
C VAL A 142 2.00 -0.93 -0.29
N VAL A 143 1.01 -1.45 0.45
CA VAL A 143 -0.04 -0.63 1.07
C VAL A 143 0.56 0.31 2.12
N ILE A 144 1.47 -0.16 2.95
CA ILE A 144 2.14 0.65 3.99
C ILE A 144 2.96 1.77 3.36
N ASP A 145 3.72 1.51 2.30
CA ASP A 145 4.49 2.55 1.60
C ASP A 145 3.56 3.63 1.02
N ALA A 146 2.51 3.20 0.32
CA ALA A 146 1.52 4.11 -0.26
C ALA A 146 0.84 5.00 0.80
N ILE A 147 0.48 4.43 1.96
CA ILE A 147 -0.13 5.15 3.09
C ILE A 147 0.88 6.09 3.75
N CYS A 148 2.10 5.60 4.01
CA CYS A 148 3.13 6.34 4.76
C CYS A 148 3.44 7.69 4.12
N ARG A 149 3.51 7.76 2.79
CA ARG A 149 3.74 8.99 2.02
C ARG A 149 2.67 10.06 2.30
N LEU A 150 1.44 9.64 2.61
CA LEU A 150 0.27 10.49 2.79
C LEU A 150 0.05 10.93 4.24
N ILE A 151 0.80 10.38 5.19
CA ILE A 151 0.73 10.80 6.59
C ILE A 151 1.28 12.24 6.72
N PRO A 152 0.51 13.19 7.32
CA PRO A 152 0.96 14.56 7.50
C PRO A 152 2.33 14.65 8.19
N GLY A 153 3.26 15.41 7.61
CA GLY A 153 4.62 15.61 8.13
C GLY A 153 5.66 14.59 7.70
N VAL A 154 5.28 13.54 6.96
CA VAL A 154 6.23 12.57 6.37
C VAL A 154 6.89 13.17 5.13
N LEU A 155 6.11 13.70 4.21
CA LEU A 155 6.56 14.43 3.03
C LEU A 155 6.00 15.87 3.02
N PRO A 156 6.62 16.80 2.28
CA PRO A 156 6.03 18.11 2.00
C PRO A 156 4.69 17.98 1.29
N GLN A 157 3.72 18.81 1.65
CA GLN A 157 2.37 18.75 1.11
C GLN A 157 2.35 18.96 -0.41
N GLU A 158 3.18 19.88 -0.90
CA GLU A 158 3.30 20.22 -2.32
C GLU A 158 3.75 19.00 -3.15
N ALA A 159 4.66 18.18 -2.59
CA ALA A 159 5.14 16.98 -3.26
C ALA A 159 4.02 15.92 -3.41
N ILE A 160 3.13 15.82 -2.42
CA ILE A 160 1.99 14.89 -2.45
C ILE A 160 0.93 15.37 -3.44
N GLU A 161 0.69 16.67 -3.53
CA GLU A 161 -0.31 17.26 -4.44
C GLU A 161 0.11 17.15 -5.91
N GLU A 162 1.40 17.17 -6.20
CA GLU A 162 1.97 17.03 -7.55
C GLU A 162 2.17 15.57 -7.97
N ASP A 163 2.04 14.59 -7.08
CA ASP A 163 2.17 13.17 -7.41
C ASP A 163 1.09 12.70 -8.39
N SER A 164 1.45 11.72 -9.22
CA SER A 164 0.51 11.00 -10.10
C SER A 164 -0.72 10.53 -9.33
N PHE A 165 -1.89 10.65 -9.94
CA PHE A 165 -3.21 10.31 -9.39
C PHE A 165 -3.76 11.28 -8.31
N SER A 166 -2.96 12.17 -7.74
CA SER A 166 -3.44 13.14 -6.74
C SER A 166 -4.49 14.09 -7.33
N THR A 167 -4.30 14.51 -8.58
CA THR A 167 -5.24 15.35 -9.34
C THR A 167 -6.08 14.58 -10.36
N GLY A 168 -5.92 13.25 -10.39
CA GLY A 168 -6.58 12.35 -11.36
C GLY A 168 -5.87 12.28 -12.70
N VAL A 169 -4.64 12.79 -12.81
CA VAL A 169 -3.75 12.66 -13.95
C VAL A 169 -2.37 12.22 -13.49
N PHE A 170 -1.52 11.81 -14.42
CA PHE A 170 -0.11 11.60 -14.11
C PHE A 170 0.60 12.93 -13.83
N ASP A 171 1.74 12.86 -13.17
CA ASP A 171 2.69 13.96 -13.14
C ASP A 171 3.33 14.18 -14.52
N TRP A 172 4.05 15.30 -14.67
CA TRP A 172 4.76 15.64 -15.90
C TRP A 172 6.11 14.95 -15.96
N PRO A 173 6.76 14.88 -17.18
CA PRO A 173 8.11 14.37 -17.32
C PRO A 173 9.14 15.22 -16.58
N HIS A 174 9.98 14.58 -15.78
CA HIS A 174 11.07 15.25 -15.07
C HIS A 174 12.38 15.10 -15.82
N TYR A 175 13.18 16.17 -15.80
CA TYR A 175 14.52 16.19 -16.37
C TYR A 175 15.53 16.67 -15.32
N THR A 176 16.75 16.12 -15.38
CA THR A 176 17.87 16.51 -14.53
C THR A 176 19.11 16.79 -15.37
N ARG A 177 20.21 17.16 -14.73
CA ARG A 177 21.50 17.36 -15.37
C ARG A 177 22.08 16.06 -15.90
N PRO A 178 22.84 16.10 -17.02
CA PRO A 178 23.20 17.26 -17.84
C PRO A 178 22.09 17.72 -18.79
N ARG A 179 22.16 18.98 -19.31
CA ARG A 179 21.18 19.55 -20.27
C ARG A 179 21.09 18.78 -21.57
N ILE A 180 22.19 18.15 -21.99
CA ILE A 180 22.26 17.32 -23.20
C ILE A 180 22.91 16.01 -22.79
N PHE A 181 22.26 14.90 -23.11
CA PHE A 181 22.78 13.56 -22.89
C PHE A 181 22.57 12.70 -24.15
N ARG A 182 23.65 12.26 -24.79
CA ARG A 182 23.62 11.45 -26.04
C ARG A 182 22.76 12.07 -27.14
N GLY A 183 22.84 13.41 -27.32
CA GLY A 183 22.05 14.16 -28.30
C GLY A 183 20.62 14.50 -27.85
N LEU A 184 20.11 13.92 -26.78
CA LEU A 184 18.79 14.20 -26.19
C LEU A 184 18.89 15.47 -25.33
N LYS A 185 17.96 16.44 -25.56
CA LYS A 185 17.97 17.73 -24.90
C LYS A 185 16.84 17.86 -23.88
N VAL A 186 17.11 18.55 -22.80
CA VAL A 186 16.05 19.08 -21.91
C VAL A 186 15.22 20.10 -22.70
N PRO A 187 13.88 20.10 -22.61
CA PRO A 187 13.03 21.12 -23.26
C PRO A 187 13.43 22.54 -22.85
N GLU A 188 13.55 23.43 -23.84
CA GLU A 188 13.98 24.83 -23.62
C GLU A 188 13.06 25.58 -22.63
N THR A 189 11.75 25.28 -22.65
CA THR A 189 10.79 25.85 -21.71
C THR A 189 11.20 25.63 -20.25
N LEU A 190 11.75 24.46 -19.93
CA LEU A 190 12.21 24.15 -18.55
C LEU A 190 13.49 24.87 -18.16
N LEU A 191 14.22 25.42 -19.13
CA LEU A 191 15.46 26.18 -18.95
C LEU A 191 15.24 27.69 -18.96
N SER A 192 14.03 28.16 -19.34
CA SER A 192 13.71 29.60 -19.56
C SER A 192 13.68 30.44 -18.30
N GLY A 193 13.47 29.85 -17.14
CA GLY A 193 13.20 30.56 -15.90
C GLY A 193 11.80 31.21 -15.82
N ASN A 194 11.00 31.11 -16.88
CA ASN A 194 9.62 31.63 -16.91
C ASN A 194 8.67 30.65 -16.21
N HIS A 195 8.39 30.90 -14.92
CA HIS A 195 7.56 30.01 -14.09
C HIS A 195 6.17 29.75 -14.66
N ARG A 196 5.55 30.73 -15.31
CA ARG A 196 4.23 30.60 -15.93
C ARG A 196 4.26 29.64 -17.13
N GLU A 197 5.25 29.79 -18.00
CA GLU A 197 5.42 28.89 -19.15
C GLU A 197 5.77 27.48 -18.72
N ILE A 198 6.62 27.34 -17.70
CA ILE A 198 6.98 26.05 -17.11
C ILE A 198 5.74 25.37 -16.53
N ALA A 199 4.90 26.08 -15.77
CA ALA A 199 3.66 25.52 -15.21
C ALA A 199 2.69 25.07 -16.31
N ASN A 200 2.49 25.87 -17.34
CA ASN A 200 1.65 25.54 -18.49
C ASN A 200 2.18 24.31 -19.25
N TRP A 201 3.50 24.24 -19.43
CA TRP A 201 4.14 23.09 -20.08
C TRP A 201 3.93 21.80 -19.25
N ARG A 202 4.15 21.86 -17.95
CA ARG A 202 3.94 20.73 -17.02
C ARG A 202 2.51 20.22 -17.10
N GLN A 203 1.52 21.12 -16.99
CA GLN A 203 0.10 20.75 -17.03
C GLN A 203 -0.28 20.10 -18.38
N ARG A 204 0.22 20.65 -19.50
CA ARG A 204 -0.02 20.08 -20.82
C ARG A 204 0.57 18.68 -20.95
N GLN A 205 1.83 18.49 -20.55
CA GLN A 205 2.52 17.20 -20.60
C GLN A 205 1.84 16.16 -19.72
N ALA A 206 1.44 16.52 -18.51
CA ALA A 206 0.69 15.64 -17.61
C ALA A 206 -0.61 15.12 -18.25
N LYS A 207 -1.42 16.03 -18.82
CA LYS A 207 -2.67 15.68 -19.50
C LYS A 207 -2.45 14.82 -20.74
N GLU A 208 -1.50 15.18 -21.58
CA GLU A 208 -1.18 14.46 -22.82
C GLU A 208 -0.71 13.03 -22.52
N ARG A 209 0.22 12.89 -21.58
CA ARG A 209 0.74 11.59 -21.13
C ARG A 209 -0.37 10.71 -20.55
N THR A 210 -1.23 11.28 -19.71
CA THR A 210 -2.35 10.53 -19.14
C THR A 210 -3.33 10.08 -20.23
N ARG A 211 -3.66 10.96 -21.18
CA ARG A 211 -4.57 10.62 -22.29
C ARG A 211 -4.03 9.48 -23.14
N THR A 212 -2.71 9.46 -23.36
CA THR A 212 -2.06 8.42 -24.20
C THR A 212 -1.94 7.09 -23.46
N LEU A 213 -1.54 7.10 -22.19
CA LEU A 213 -1.18 5.89 -21.47
C LEU A 213 -2.34 5.30 -20.64
N ARG A 214 -3.23 6.15 -20.12
CA ARG A 214 -4.35 5.77 -19.28
C ARG A 214 -5.58 6.62 -19.56
N PRO A 215 -6.19 6.48 -20.77
CA PRO A 215 -7.37 7.24 -21.17
C PRO A 215 -8.58 7.00 -20.22
N ASP A 216 -8.64 5.85 -19.60
CA ASP A 216 -9.66 5.48 -18.60
C ASP A 216 -9.73 6.46 -17.42
N LEU A 217 -8.64 7.11 -17.03
CA LEU A 217 -8.61 8.11 -15.95
C LEU A 217 -9.40 9.39 -16.27
N PHE A 218 -9.69 9.65 -17.55
CA PHE A 218 -10.56 10.75 -17.93
C PHE A 218 -12.04 10.35 -17.97
N SER A 219 -12.34 9.10 -18.35
CA SER A 219 -13.70 8.59 -18.48
C SER A 219 -14.42 8.47 -17.13
N SER A 220 -13.69 8.28 -16.04
CA SER A 220 -14.25 8.17 -14.68
C SER A 220 -14.73 9.51 -14.08
N LYS A 221 -14.51 10.65 -14.75
CA LYS A 221 -14.98 11.98 -14.30
C LYS A 221 -16.34 12.40 -14.89
N GLU A 222 -16.86 11.66 -15.88
CA GLU A 222 -18.15 11.96 -16.51
C GLU A 222 -19.34 11.20 -15.89
N SER A 223 -19.09 10.44 -14.81
CA SER A 223 -20.12 9.60 -14.16
C SER A 223 -20.34 9.99 -12.68
N ILE A 224 -20.43 11.31 -12.38
CA ILE A 224 -20.92 11.83 -11.08
C ILE A 224 -21.91 12.97 -11.34
#